data_aa6b5abc377053464ae00b3a1a79add8
#
_entry.id   aa6b5abc377053464ae00b3a1a79add8
#
_cell.length_a   1.000
_cell.length_b   1.000
_cell.length_c   1.000
_cell.angle_alpha   90.00
_cell.angle_beta   90.00
_cell.angle_gamma   90.00
#
_symmetry.space_group_name_H-M   'P 1'
#
loop_
_entity.id
_entity.type
_entity.pdbx_description
1 polymer ?
#
loop_
_entity_poly.entity_id
_entity_poly.type
_entity_poly.pdbx_seq_one_letter_code
_entity_poly.pdbx_strand_id
1 'polypeptide(L)'
;MNLTNAFNCAQNCLCMLFKNLSRLGLLLGLILFVSCSEDDSMEETNTGGETNATSVYITDSPVDETNVEAVFITVSEVKINGKTIEGFNKTTLEISSLTQGRTELLGELELEAGMTSDITLMLSETDASENGPGNYVVTNGGEKVEIGSASQINVNDQVEIIGDAQNEVVLDFDLRKSLKQDGESYSFVSESQLENSIRAVNSMKTGIVTGNVDNTGEADGDVVVAYAYKKGEFEESETSTNSEGVNFSNAVSSSAVSGSNGEFEIHFLEEGDYELHFASYSDENSDGKLEFSGMVEADTASSIDLSGFTVEANSEVNLQISFTGLLGL
;
A
#
# COMPACT_ATOMS: atom_id res chain seq x y z
N MET A 1 -22.42 43.10 41.55
CA MET A 1 -21.24 43.10 42.44
C MET A 1 -20.07 42.52 41.66
N ASN A 2 -19.09 43.38 41.37
CA ASN A 2 -18.13 43.30 40.26
C ASN A 2 -17.04 42.24 40.42
N LEU A 3 -16.80 41.49 39.34
CA LEU A 3 -15.75 40.48 39.13
C LEU A 3 -14.46 41.09 38.52
N THR A 4 -13.94 42.17 39.12
CA THR A 4 -12.74 42.84 38.58
C THR A 4 -11.58 43.00 39.56
N ASN A 5 -11.50 42.23 40.67
CA ASN A 5 -10.43 42.37 41.67
C ASN A 5 -9.54 41.12 41.89
N ALA A 6 -9.52 40.15 41.01
CA ALA A 6 -8.69 38.93 41.17
C ALA A 6 -7.47 38.87 40.26
N PHE A 7 -7.21 39.83 39.38
CA PHE A 7 -6.10 39.76 38.41
C PHE A 7 -4.88 40.66 38.69
N ASN A 8 -4.87 41.41 39.79
CA ASN A 8 -3.76 42.37 40.07
C ASN A 8 -2.80 41.98 41.19
N CYS A 9 -2.81 40.76 41.69
CA CYS A 9 -1.93 40.32 42.78
C CYS A 9 -0.76 39.40 42.38
N ALA A 10 -0.71 38.92 41.12
CA ALA A 10 0.32 37.97 40.68
C ALA A 10 1.51 38.63 39.95
N GLN A 11 1.49 39.92 39.65
CA GLN A 11 2.51 40.58 38.84
C GLN A 11 3.55 41.40 39.64
N ASN A 12 3.39 41.52 40.96
CA ASN A 12 4.28 42.34 41.80
C ASN A 12 5.28 41.56 42.70
N CYS A 13 5.39 40.24 42.57
CA CYS A 13 6.30 39.47 43.43
C CYS A 13 7.57 38.97 42.73
N LEU A 14 7.79 39.28 41.46
CA LEU A 14 8.99 38.82 40.67
C LEU A 14 9.98 39.94 40.33
N CYS A 15 9.85 41.13 40.90
CA CYS A 15 10.72 42.27 40.55
C CYS A 15 11.66 42.73 41.68
N MET A 16 11.79 42.00 42.80
CA MET A 16 12.62 42.42 43.97
C MET A 16 13.78 41.49 44.32
N LEU A 17 14.34 40.71 43.40
CA LEU A 17 15.48 39.81 43.73
C LEU A 17 16.74 40.02 42.91
N PHE A 18 16.89 41.09 42.14
CA PHE A 18 18.12 41.43 41.42
C PHE A 18 18.58 42.86 41.66
N LYS A 19 18.80 43.23 42.92
CA LYS A 19 19.63 44.40 43.26
C LYS A 19 20.42 44.11 44.54
N ASN A 20 21.67 43.98 44.35
CA ASN A 20 22.81 44.00 45.30
C ASN A 20 23.64 42.72 45.26
N LEU A 21 24.68 42.74 44.46
CA LEU A 21 26.05 42.45 44.92
C LEU A 21 27.07 42.86 43.86
N SER A 22 27.49 44.12 43.92
CA SER A 22 28.77 44.54 43.35
C SER A 22 29.64 44.89 44.50
N ARG A 23 30.80 44.31 44.55
CA ARG A 23 32.07 44.75 45.10
C ARG A 23 32.80 43.68 45.88
N LEU A 24 34.02 43.55 45.42
CA LEU A 24 35.24 43.30 46.18
C LEU A 24 35.79 41.88 46.25
N GLY A 25 37.03 41.73 45.71
CA GLY A 25 37.90 40.63 46.09
C GLY A 25 38.86 40.13 44.99
N LEU A 26 39.84 41.01 44.63
CA LEU A 26 41.05 40.60 43.91
C LEU A 26 41.98 39.87 44.90
N LEU A 27 42.24 38.53 44.66
CA LEU A 27 43.40 37.87 45.31
C LEU A 27 43.93 36.75 44.42
N LEU A 28 45.17 36.88 44.08
CA LEU A 28 46.09 36.05 43.38
C LEU A 28 46.22 34.67 44.00
N GLY A 29 46.07 33.61 43.18
CA GLY A 29 46.27 32.21 43.60
C GLY A 29 46.79 31.35 42.47
N LEU A 30 48.09 31.08 42.51
CA LEU A 30 48.88 30.19 41.66
C LEU A 30 48.28 28.78 41.61
N ILE A 31 47.90 28.26 40.47
CA ILE A 31 47.36 26.92 40.32
C ILE A 31 48.30 26.07 39.46
N LEU A 32 48.69 24.98 40.05
CA LEU A 32 49.47 23.87 39.53
C LEU A 32 48.70 23.18 38.36
N PHE A 33 49.36 23.09 37.21
CA PHE A 33 48.87 22.23 36.13
C PHE A 33 49.02 20.76 36.54
N VAL A 34 47.89 20.12 36.83
CA VAL A 34 47.78 18.67 36.79
C VAL A 34 47.29 18.32 35.41
N SER A 35 48.20 17.78 34.59
CA SER A 35 47.86 17.14 33.32
C SER A 35 47.20 15.79 33.64
N CYS A 36 45.88 15.73 33.57
CA CYS A 36 45.19 14.48 33.35
C CYS A 36 45.13 14.26 31.83
N SER A 37 45.76 13.24 31.35
CA SER A 37 45.50 12.66 30.07
C SER A 37 44.12 11.99 30.17
N GLU A 38 43.10 12.66 29.69
CA GLU A 38 41.85 12.01 29.39
C GLU A 38 42.06 11.24 28.11
N ASP A 39 41.94 9.92 28.22
CA ASP A 39 41.62 9.06 27.09
C ASP A 39 40.28 9.59 26.54
N ASP A 40 40.33 10.27 25.39
CA ASP A 40 39.18 10.48 24.55
C ASP A 40 38.73 9.10 24.00
N SER A 41 38.02 8.36 24.84
CA SER A 41 37.05 7.45 24.30
C SER A 41 35.99 8.34 23.62
N MET A 42 36.10 8.51 22.29
CA MET A 42 35.00 8.94 21.47
C MET A 42 33.86 7.96 21.79
N GLU A 43 32.94 8.36 22.66
CA GLU A 43 31.60 7.82 22.57
C GLU A 43 31.15 8.14 21.14
N GLU A 44 31.14 7.13 20.29
CA GLU A 44 30.33 7.16 19.11
C GLU A 44 28.92 7.48 19.61
N THR A 45 28.51 8.74 19.50
CA THR A 45 27.10 9.08 19.60
C THR A 45 26.45 8.32 18.48
N ASN A 46 25.94 7.16 18.82
CA ASN A 46 25.05 6.40 17.96
C ASN A 46 23.84 7.31 17.72
N THR A 47 23.89 8.08 16.63
CA THR A 47 22.75 8.83 16.10
C THR A 47 21.83 7.87 15.32
N GLY A 48 21.67 6.66 15.81
CA GLY A 48 20.57 5.79 15.37
C GLY A 48 19.28 6.46 15.80
N GLY A 49 18.44 6.88 14.87
CA GLY A 49 17.08 7.32 15.16
C GLY A 49 16.35 6.24 15.97
N GLU A 50 15.36 6.62 16.73
CA GLU A 50 14.49 5.66 17.41
C GLU A 50 13.87 4.74 16.35
N THR A 51 14.03 3.44 16.54
CA THR A 51 13.42 2.44 15.66
C THR A 51 12.03 2.10 16.17
N ASN A 52 11.14 1.78 15.23
CA ASN A 52 9.75 1.47 15.50
C ASN A 52 9.43 0.07 14.99
N ALA A 53 8.75 -0.71 15.83
CA ALA A 53 8.30 -2.04 15.44
C ALA A 53 7.36 -1.94 14.23
N THR A 54 7.68 -2.69 13.19
CA THR A 54 6.97 -2.67 11.91
C THR A 54 6.66 -4.09 11.49
N SER A 55 5.36 -4.39 11.39
CA SER A 55 4.87 -5.65 10.80
C SER A 55 4.71 -5.46 9.29
N VAL A 56 5.14 -6.43 8.50
CA VAL A 56 5.05 -6.40 7.03
C VAL A 56 4.09 -7.47 6.56
N TYR A 57 3.10 -7.04 5.80
CA TYR A 57 2.05 -7.88 5.23
C TYR A 57 2.11 -7.85 3.72
N ILE A 58 1.51 -8.85 3.07
CA ILE A 58 1.23 -8.86 1.64
C ILE A 58 -0.26 -9.06 1.41
N THR A 59 -0.79 -8.43 0.37
CA THR A 59 -2.18 -8.51 -0.10
C THR A 59 -2.20 -8.52 -1.61
N ASP A 60 -3.38 -8.63 -2.22
CA ASP A 60 -3.59 -8.63 -3.66
C ASP A 60 -4.85 -7.87 -4.07
N SER A 61 -4.85 -7.37 -5.29
CA SER A 61 -6.04 -6.97 -6.04
C SER A 61 -6.51 -8.11 -6.94
N PRO A 62 -7.81 -8.18 -7.31
CA PRO A 62 -8.38 -9.33 -8.03
C PRO A 62 -7.69 -9.61 -9.37
N VAL A 63 -7.62 -10.90 -9.75
CA VAL A 63 -7.18 -11.34 -11.08
C VAL A 63 -8.30 -11.16 -12.09
N ASP A 64 -7.96 -10.74 -13.32
CA ASP A 64 -8.91 -10.52 -14.44
C ASP A 64 -9.13 -11.77 -15.30
N GLU A 65 -8.57 -12.91 -14.94
CA GLU A 65 -8.54 -14.11 -15.80
C GLU A 65 -9.57 -15.13 -15.32
N THR A 66 -10.56 -15.48 -16.16
CA THR A 66 -11.60 -16.46 -15.81
C THR A 66 -11.10 -17.89 -15.72
N ASN A 67 -9.98 -18.21 -16.36
CA ASN A 67 -9.38 -19.55 -16.34
C ASN A 67 -8.41 -19.78 -15.19
N VAL A 68 -8.21 -18.78 -14.33
CA VAL A 68 -7.31 -18.84 -13.17
C VAL A 68 -8.12 -19.14 -11.92
N GLU A 69 -7.87 -20.29 -11.29
CA GLU A 69 -8.43 -20.67 -9.99
C GLU A 69 -7.60 -20.06 -8.86
N ALA A 70 -6.27 -20.11 -8.99
CA ALA A 70 -5.36 -19.58 -7.96
C ALA A 70 -4.00 -19.18 -8.55
N VAL A 71 -3.38 -18.18 -7.95
CA VAL A 71 -2.01 -17.74 -8.25
C VAL A 71 -1.15 -17.89 -7.01
N PHE A 72 -0.03 -18.58 -7.14
CA PHE A 72 0.94 -18.81 -6.08
C PHE A 72 2.25 -18.14 -6.39
N ILE A 73 2.81 -17.46 -5.40
CA ILE A 73 4.18 -16.95 -5.42
C ILE A 73 4.95 -17.51 -4.22
N THR A 74 6.26 -17.71 -4.40
CA THR A 74 7.12 -18.10 -3.29
C THR A 74 8.08 -16.96 -2.97
N VAL A 75 7.87 -16.35 -1.82
CA VAL A 75 8.73 -15.30 -1.28
C VAL A 75 9.87 -15.97 -0.51
N SER A 76 11.10 -15.62 -0.84
CA SER A 76 12.30 -16.13 -0.18
C SER A 76 12.93 -15.13 0.79
N GLU A 77 12.78 -13.84 0.52
CA GLU A 77 13.31 -12.76 1.36
C GLU A 77 12.52 -11.47 1.13
N VAL A 78 12.38 -10.67 2.17
CA VAL A 78 11.88 -9.28 2.09
C VAL A 78 12.90 -8.38 2.77
N LYS A 79 13.27 -7.29 2.09
CA LYS A 79 14.14 -6.25 2.62
C LYS A 79 13.46 -4.90 2.61
N ILE A 80 13.68 -4.14 3.67
CA ILE A 80 13.27 -2.74 3.77
C ILE A 80 14.45 -1.94 4.30
N ASN A 81 14.89 -0.91 3.56
CA ASN A 81 16.10 -0.13 3.87
C ASN A 81 17.35 -1.01 4.08
N GLY A 82 17.49 -2.05 3.24
CA GLY A 82 18.59 -3.00 3.34
C GLY A 82 18.54 -3.95 4.54
N LYS A 83 17.53 -3.85 5.41
CA LYS A 83 17.30 -4.79 6.52
C LYS A 83 16.38 -5.91 6.08
N THR A 84 16.79 -7.14 6.27
CA THR A 84 15.96 -8.34 6.06
C THR A 84 15.06 -8.57 7.25
N ILE A 85 13.82 -9.02 7.01
CA ILE A 85 12.93 -9.50 8.07
C ILE A 85 13.57 -10.70 8.78
N GLU A 86 13.85 -10.56 10.07
CA GLU A 86 14.52 -11.59 10.85
C GLU A 86 13.62 -12.81 11.05
N GLY A 87 14.20 -14.00 10.84
CA GLY A 87 13.46 -15.26 11.03
C GLY A 87 12.44 -15.58 9.95
N PHE A 88 12.37 -14.78 8.88
CA PHE A 88 11.54 -15.10 7.72
C PHE A 88 12.02 -16.40 7.08
N ASN A 89 11.09 -17.29 6.80
CA ASN A 89 11.35 -18.53 6.08
C ASN A 89 10.71 -18.45 4.71
N LYS A 90 11.38 -19.02 3.70
CA LYS A 90 10.82 -19.15 2.35
C LYS A 90 9.41 -19.74 2.44
N THR A 91 8.41 -19.00 1.92
CA THR A 91 7.00 -19.31 2.04
C THR A 91 6.31 -19.23 0.70
N THR A 92 5.55 -20.25 0.33
CA THR A 92 4.67 -20.24 -0.84
C THR A 92 3.28 -19.75 -0.40
N LEU A 93 2.81 -18.68 -1.03
CA LEU A 93 1.57 -17.98 -0.71
C LEU A 93 0.60 -18.09 -1.88
N GLU A 94 -0.67 -18.37 -1.60
CA GLU A 94 -1.77 -18.20 -2.56
C GLU A 94 -2.17 -16.72 -2.57
N ILE A 95 -1.48 -15.93 -3.38
CA ILE A 95 -1.62 -14.48 -3.39
C ILE A 95 -3.02 -14.05 -3.87
N SER A 96 -3.59 -14.72 -4.87
CA SER A 96 -4.93 -14.42 -5.40
C SER A 96 -6.07 -14.60 -4.39
N SER A 97 -5.82 -15.28 -3.27
CA SER A 97 -6.80 -15.41 -2.18
C SER A 97 -6.81 -14.20 -1.24
N LEU A 98 -5.81 -13.31 -1.33
CA LEU A 98 -5.61 -12.19 -0.41
C LEU A 98 -6.33 -10.90 -0.88
N THR A 99 -7.52 -11.03 -1.43
CA THR A 99 -8.38 -9.93 -1.87
C THR A 99 -9.30 -9.44 -0.74
N GLN A 100 -9.98 -8.32 -0.93
CA GLN A 100 -10.94 -7.74 0.02
C GLN A 100 -10.31 -7.49 1.40
N GLY A 101 -9.12 -6.87 1.43
CA GLY A 101 -8.42 -6.50 2.64
C GLY A 101 -7.79 -7.66 3.43
N ARG A 102 -7.84 -8.89 2.90
CA ARG A 102 -7.12 -10.01 3.50
C ARG A 102 -5.64 -9.86 3.28
N THR A 103 -4.87 -10.10 4.31
CA THR A 103 -3.40 -9.99 4.29
C THR A 103 -2.76 -11.24 4.87
N GLU A 104 -1.53 -11.52 4.45
CA GLU A 104 -0.66 -12.53 5.08
C GLU A 104 0.56 -11.84 5.67
N LEU A 105 0.88 -12.17 6.92
CA LEU A 105 2.04 -11.62 7.62
C LEU A 105 3.34 -12.24 7.09
N LEU A 106 4.23 -11.41 6.55
CA LEU A 106 5.57 -11.83 6.16
C LEU A 106 6.57 -11.79 7.32
N GLY A 107 6.35 -10.93 8.32
CA GLY A 107 7.14 -10.86 9.54
C GLY A 107 7.27 -9.44 10.08
N GLU A 108 8.23 -9.26 10.99
CA GLU A 108 8.42 -8.01 11.70
C GLU A 108 9.88 -7.56 11.62
N LEU A 109 10.10 -6.24 11.65
CA LEU A 109 11.44 -5.64 11.73
C LEU A 109 11.36 -4.26 12.40
N GLU A 110 12.53 -3.77 12.81
CA GLU A 110 12.67 -2.44 13.40
C GLU A 110 13.12 -1.43 12.35
N LEU A 111 12.29 -0.41 12.08
CA LEU A 111 12.57 0.65 11.12
C LEU A 111 12.67 2.03 11.80
N GLU A 112 13.51 2.90 11.26
CA GLU A 112 13.56 4.30 11.67
C GLU A 112 12.33 5.05 11.15
N ALA A 113 11.83 6.00 11.94
CA ALA A 113 10.72 6.86 11.52
C ALA A 113 11.09 7.70 10.29
N GLY A 114 10.14 7.91 9.39
CA GLY A 114 10.31 8.71 8.17
C GLY A 114 9.95 7.93 6.91
N MET A 115 10.24 8.53 5.76
CA MET A 115 9.95 7.91 4.46
C MET A 115 10.94 6.79 4.14
N THR A 116 10.42 5.68 3.72
CA THR A 116 11.15 4.46 3.31
C THR A 116 10.83 4.15 1.86
N SER A 117 11.84 3.97 1.02
CA SER A 117 11.69 3.71 -0.43
C SER A 117 12.49 2.52 -0.95
N ASP A 118 13.35 1.92 -0.12
CA ASP A 118 14.17 0.76 -0.50
C ASP A 118 13.47 -0.51 0.01
N ILE A 119 12.49 -0.97 -0.78
CA ILE A 119 11.72 -2.18 -0.48
C ILE A 119 12.00 -3.20 -1.58
N THR A 120 12.47 -4.38 -1.20
CA THR A 120 12.78 -5.46 -2.13
C THR A 120 12.08 -6.75 -1.73
N LEU A 121 11.38 -7.35 -2.68
CA LEU A 121 10.75 -8.67 -2.57
C LEU A 121 11.55 -9.66 -3.42
N MET A 122 12.07 -10.72 -2.80
CA MET A 122 12.78 -11.78 -3.49
C MET A 122 11.87 -12.97 -3.71
N LEU A 123 11.64 -13.34 -4.97
CA LEU A 123 10.88 -14.52 -5.34
C LEU A 123 11.83 -15.72 -5.56
N SER A 124 11.36 -16.91 -5.24
CA SER A 124 12.08 -18.16 -5.43
C SER A 124 11.64 -18.88 -6.70
N GLU A 125 12.56 -19.52 -7.39
CA GLU A 125 12.26 -20.40 -8.53
C GLU A 125 11.61 -21.72 -8.11
N THR A 126 11.77 -22.12 -6.84
CA THR A 126 11.16 -23.33 -6.29
C THR A 126 10.21 -23.01 -5.14
N ASP A 127 9.19 -23.80 -4.96
CA ASP A 127 8.25 -23.69 -3.83
C ASP A 127 8.96 -23.87 -2.47
N ALA A 128 8.26 -23.59 -1.38
CA ALA A 128 8.82 -23.71 -0.03
C ALA A 128 9.20 -25.16 0.32
N SER A 129 8.64 -26.15 -0.36
CA SER A 129 8.94 -27.58 -0.16
C SER A 129 10.06 -28.11 -1.06
N GLU A 130 10.61 -27.26 -1.96
CA GLU A 130 11.65 -27.61 -2.95
C GLU A 130 11.23 -28.70 -3.95
N ASN A 131 9.92 -28.93 -4.16
CA ASN A 131 9.41 -30.03 -4.99
C ASN A 131 8.66 -29.54 -6.25
N GLY A 132 8.42 -28.24 -6.39
CA GLY A 132 7.68 -27.67 -7.52
C GLY A 132 8.17 -26.27 -7.89
N PRO A 133 7.55 -25.66 -8.92
CA PRO A 133 7.85 -24.27 -9.29
C PRO A 133 7.48 -23.32 -8.15
N GLY A 134 8.28 -22.26 -7.97
CA GLY A 134 8.06 -21.26 -6.94
C GLY A 134 6.86 -20.36 -7.23
N ASN A 135 6.66 -20.03 -8.50
CA ASN A 135 5.61 -19.16 -8.94
C ASN A 135 4.77 -19.89 -10.00
N TYR A 136 3.48 -20.02 -9.79
CA TYR A 136 2.60 -20.77 -10.70
C TYR A 136 1.14 -20.36 -10.59
N VAL A 137 0.44 -20.56 -11.69
CA VAL A 137 -1.02 -20.46 -11.76
C VAL A 137 -1.60 -21.87 -11.61
N VAL A 138 -2.71 -21.99 -10.91
CA VAL A 138 -3.61 -23.15 -10.97
C VAL A 138 -4.79 -22.76 -11.83
N THR A 139 -5.00 -23.51 -12.93
CA THR A 139 -6.16 -23.28 -13.81
C THR A 139 -7.41 -23.91 -13.25
N ASN A 140 -8.60 -23.51 -13.75
CA ASN A 140 -9.86 -24.11 -13.39
C ASN A 140 -9.94 -25.64 -13.63
N GLY A 141 -9.03 -26.18 -14.45
CA GLY A 141 -8.83 -27.61 -14.64
C GLY A 141 -7.94 -28.27 -13.58
N GLY A 142 -7.40 -27.51 -12.64
CA GLY A 142 -6.48 -27.99 -11.59
C GLY A 142 -5.05 -28.21 -12.10
N GLU A 143 -4.71 -27.76 -13.32
CA GLU A 143 -3.36 -27.82 -13.86
C GLU A 143 -2.49 -26.71 -13.25
N LYS A 144 -1.24 -27.07 -12.91
CA LYS A 144 -0.24 -26.10 -12.47
C LYS A 144 0.59 -25.65 -13.65
N VAL A 145 0.53 -24.37 -13.98
CA VAL A 145 1.34 -23.74 -15.03
C VAL A 145 2.32 -22.78 -14.38
N GLU A 146 3.61 -23.03 -14.62
CA GLU A 146 4.68 -22.18 -14.09
C GLU A 146 4.60 -20.76 -14.66
N ILE A 147 4.78 -19.76 -13.81
CA ILE A 147 4.95 -18.36 -14.21
C ILE A 147 6.44 -18.14 -14.46
N GLY A 148 6.82 -17.65 -15.65
CA GLY A 148 8.18 -17.29 -15.98
C GLY A 148 8.79 -16.36 -14.93
N SER A 149 10.05 -16.59 -14.57
CA SER A 149 10.70 -16.06 -13.38
C SER A 149 10.84 -14.53 -13.33
N ALA A 150 10.42 -13.92 -12.22
CA ALA A 150 11.06 -12.75 -11.66
C ALA A 150 11.79 -13.20 -10.38
N SER A 151 13.08 -12.95 -10.26
CA SER A 151 13.84 -13.35 -9.07
C SER A 151 13.87 -12.28 -7.99
N GLN A 152 13.78 -11.02 -8.38
CA GLN A 152 13.79 -9.85 -7.50
C GLN A 152 12.82 -8.80 -8.03
N ILE A 153 12.07 -8.19 -7.13
CA ILE A 153 11.19 -7.07 -7.43
C ILE A 153 11.57 -5.93 -6.49
N ASN A 154 12.01 -4.81 -7.06
CA ASN A 154 12.20 -3.58 -6.31
C ASN A 154 10.87 -2.81 -6.35
N VAL A 155 10.27 -2.61 -5.19
CA VAL A 155 8.99 -1.87 -5.11
C VAL A 155 9.28 -0.39 -5.32
N ASN A 156 8.75 0.17 -6.40
CA ASN A 156 8.97 1.57 -6.77
C ASN A 156 7.96 2.50 -6.08
N ASP A 157 7.87 2.38 -4.76
CA ASP A 157 6.95 3.16 -3.95
C ASP A 157 7.64 3.60 -2.65
N GLN A 158 6.98 4.49 -1.90
CA GLN A 158 7.48 5.02 -0.65
C GLN A 158 6.42 4.86 0.44
N VAL A 159 6.85 4.41 1.61
CA VAL A 159 5.97 4.27 2.77
C VAL A 159 6.50 5.08 3.96
N GLU A 160 5.61 5.76 4.66
CA GLU A 160 5.94 6.50 5.88
C GLU A 160 5.91 5.59 7.10
N ILE A 161 7.04 5.49 7.81
CA ILE A 161 7.12 4.85 9.12
C ILE A 161 6.86 5.92 10.20
N ILE A 162 5.80 5.72 10.95
CA ILE A 162 5.33 6.67 11.96
C ILE A 162 6.13 6.45 13.25
N GLY A 163 6.71 7.53 13.79
CA GLY A 163 7.44 7.47 15.06
C GLY A 163 6.53 7.15 16.25
N ASP A 164 7.06 6.44 17.24
CA ASP A 164 6.34 6.05 18.46
C ASP A 164 5.05 5.24 18.19
N ALA A 165 4.98 4.53 17.06
CA ALA A 165 3.82 3.73 16.65
C ALA A 165 4.21 2.29 16.32
N GLN A 166 3.25 1.37 16.41
CA GLN A 166 3.35 0.05 15.82
C GLN A 166 2.89 0.16 14.36
N ASN A 167 3.84 0.12 13.43
CA ASN A 167 3.56 0.28 12.03
C ASN A 167 3.14 -1.05 11.39
N GLU A 168 2.26 -0.97 10.41
CA GLU A 168 1.83 -2.08 9.57
C GLU A 168 2.04 -1.69 8.11
N VAL A 169 3.11 -2.17 7.51
CA VAL A 169 3.40 -1.98 6.08
C VAL A 169 2.73 -3.09 5.30
N VAL A 170 1.88 -2.72 4.35
CA VAL A 170 1.18 -3.66 3.46
C VAL A 170 1.77 -3.51 2.06
N LEU A 171 2.27 -4.62 1.50
CA LEU A 171 2.70 -4.74 0.13
C LEU A 171 1.51 -5.25 -0.69
N ASP A 172 0.88 -4.37 -1.46
CA ASP A 172 -0.26 -4.67 -2.31
C ASP A 172 0.24 -5.11 -3.69
N PHE A 173 0.25 -6.42 -3.92
CA PHE A 173 0.74 -7.05 -5.14
C PHE A 173 -0.41 -7.18 -6.16
N ASP A 174 -0.60 -6.16 -7.01
CA ASP A 174 -1.68 -6.15 -8.01
C ASP A 174 -1.41 -7.18 -9.12
N LEU A 175 -2.00 -8.37 -9.01
CA LEU A 175 -1.86 -9.46 -9.98
C LEU A 175 -2.37 -9.08 -11.37
N ARG A 176 -3.40 -8.23 -11.47
CA ARG A 176 -3.93 -7.72 -12.74
C ARG A 176 -2.88 -6.95 -13.53
N LYS A 177 -1.97 -6.26 -12.84
CA LYS A 177 -0.86 -5.50 -13.46
C LYS A 177 0.42 -6.30 -13.59
N SER A 178 0.52 -7.43 -12.91
CA SER A 178 1.76 -8.21 -12.75
C SER A 178 1.81 -9.46 -13.60
N LEU A 179 0.64 -10.04 -13.90
CA LEU A 179 0.53 -11.30 -14.61
C LEU A 179 0.11 -11.08 -16.07
N LYS A 180 0.74 -11.83 -16.98
CA LYS A 180 0.45 -11.81 -18.40
C LYS A 180 0.18 -13.22 -18.88
N GLN A 181 -0.95 -13.40 -19.56
CA GLN A 181 -1.28 -14.63 -20.25
C GLN A 181 -0.94 -14.54 -21.75
N ASP A 182 -0.31 -15.59 -22.27
CA ASP A 182 -0.05 -15.76 -23.72
C ASP A 182 -0.42 -17.20 -24.10
N GLY A 183 -1.64 -17.36 -24.61
CA GLY A 183 -2.26 -18.67 -24.83
C GLY A 183 -2.42 -19.43 -23.53
N GLU A 184 -1.80 -20.61 -23.43
CA GLU A 184 -1.83 -21.45 -22.22
C GLU A 184 -0.66 -21.17 -21.24
N SER A 185 0.20 -20.20 -21.55
CA SER A 185 1.38 -19.87 -20.75
C SER A 185 1.15 -18.60 -19.94
N TYR A 186 1.78 -18.51 -18.77
CA TYR A 186 1.76 -17.33 -17.91
C TYR A 186 3.18 -16.82 -17.67
N SER A 187 3.34 -15.53 -17.57
CA SER A 187 4.60 -14.89 -17.21
C SER A 187 4.33 -13.62 -16.40
N PHE A 188 5.31 -13.19 -15.63
CA PHE A 188 5.29 -11.82 -15.13
C PHE A 188 5.48 -10.84 -16.30
N VAL A 189 4.90 -9.65 -16.17
CA VAL A 189 5.16 -8.51 -17.07
C VAL A 189 6.65 -8.12 -17.02
N SER A 190 7.06 -7.12 -17.80
CA SER A 190 8.45 -6.62 -17.74
C SER A 190 8.82 -6.15 -16.33
N GLU A 191 10.12 -6.19 -16.00
CA GLU A 191 10.63 -5.79 -14.68
C GLU A 191 10.13 -4.40 -14.26
N SER A 192 10.21 -3.41 -15.16
CA SER A 192 9.77 -2.06 -14.87
C SER A 192 8.26 -1.93 -14.62
N GLN A 193 7.44 -2.76 -15.28
CA GLN A 193 6.01 -2.80 -15.03
C GLN A 193 5.71 -3.52 -13.71
N LEU A 194 6.43 -4.59 -13.43
CA LEU A 194 6.29 -5.37 -12.21
C LEU A 194 6.64 -4.55 -10.94
N GLU A 195 7.71 -3.74 -11.01
CA GLU A 195 8.09 -2.80 -9.94
C GLU A 195 6.99 -1.76 -9.62
N ASN A 196 6.18 -1.38 -10.62
CA ASN A 196 5.05 -0.46 -10.47
C ASN A 196 3.72 -1.17 -10.18
N SER A 197 3.72 -2.50 -10.17
CA SER A 197 2.54 -3.31 -9.88
C SER A 197 2.41 -3.64 -8.40
N ILE A 198 3.42 -3.31 -7.60
CA ILE A 198 3.40 -3.51 -6.15
C ILE A 198 3.42 -2.14 -5.50
N ARG A 199 2.44 -1.89 -4.67
CA ARG A 199 2.29 -0.69 -3.87
C ARG A 199 2.66 -0.99 -2.42
N ALA A 200 3.33 -0.05 -1.75
CA ALA A 200 3.67 -0.16 -0.33
C ALA A 200 2.99 0.94 0.46
N VAL A 201 2.14 0.59 1.41
CA VAL A 201 1.41 1.55 2.24
C VAL A 201 1.52 1.23 3.72
N ASN A 202 1.43 2.25 4.57
CA ASN A 202 1.23 2.05 6.00
C ASN A 202 -0.28 2.03 6.29
N SER A 203 -0.81 0.90 6.78
CA SER A 203 -2.25 0.72 7.02
C SER A 203 -2.84 1.79 7.93
N MET A 204 -2.02 2.37 8.82
CA MET A 204 -2.43 3.47 9.70
C MET A 204 -2.77 4.77 8.95
N LYS A 205 -2.33 4.90 7.70
CA LYS A 205 -2.53 6.05 6.80
C LYS A 205 -3.54 5.76 5.70
N THR A 206 -4.21 4.62 5.74
CA THR A 206 -5.14 4.22 4.69
C THR A 206 -6.59 4.19 5.17
N GLY A 207 -7.49 4.30 4.21
CA GLY A 207 -8.92 4.07 4.37
C GLY A 207 -9.43 3.04 3.37
N ILE A 208 -10.73 2.82 3.38
CA ILE A 208 -11.44 1.82 2.60
C ILE A 208 -12.57 2.49 1.83
N VAL A 209 -12.77 2.08 0.59
CA VAL A 209 -13.98 2.40 -0.18
C VAL A 209 -14.80 1.13 -0.32
N THR A 210 -16.01 1.16 0.18
CA THR A 210 -16.99 0.08 0.03
C THR A 210 -18.15 0.55 -0.82
N GLY A 211 -18.73 -0.34 -1.61
CA GLY A 211 -19.87 0.01 -2.42
C GLY A 211 -20.81 -1.15 -2.65
N ASN A 212 -22.05 -0.81 -2.97
CA ASN A 212 -23.06 -1.74 -3.41
C ASN A 212 -23.73 -1.21 -4.68
N VAL A 213 -23.79 -2.06 -5.70
CA VAL A 213 -24.43 -1.79 -6.99
C VAL A 213 -25.77 -2.50 -7.06
N ASP A 214 -26.85 -1.74 -7.20
CA ASP A 214 -28.22 -2.29 -7.19
C ASP A 214 -28.60 -3.09 -8.44
N ASN A 215 -27.96 -2.83 -9.60
CA ASN A 215 -28.38 -3.34 -10.90
C ASN A 215 -27.19 -3.73 -11.79
N THR A 216 -26.36 -4.64 -11.31
CA THR A 216 -25.14 -5.12 -11.99
C THR A 216 -25.36 -5.60 -13.43
N GLY A 217 -26.58 -6.07 -13.77
CA GLY A 217 -26.93 -6.54 -15.12
C GLY A 217 -26.95 -5.45 -16.19
N GLU A 218 -26.95 -4.16 -15.84
CA GLU A 218 -26.88 -3.05 -16.81
C GLU A 218 -25.46 -2.84 -17.36
N ALA A 219 -24.47 -3.50 -16.79
CA ALA A 219 -23.07 -3.41 -17.26
C ALA A 219 -22.75 -4.28 -18.47
N ASP A 220 -23.66 -5.19 -18.87
CA ASP A 220 -23.58 -6.04 -20.07
C ASP A 220 -22.22 -6.77 -20.22
N GLY A 221 -21.76 -7.46 -19.18
CA GLY A 221 -20.51 -8.23 -19.17
C GLY A 221 -20.51 -9.35 -18.14
N ASP A 222 -19.47 -10.19 -18.19
CA ASP A 222 -19.31 -11.32 -17.26
C ASP A 222 -18.77 -10.86 -15.91
N VAL A 223 -17.88 -9.85 -15.93
CA VAL A 223 -17.25 -9.27 -14.76
C VAL A 223 -17.24 -7.76 -14.86
N VAL A 224 -17.51 -7.06 -13.77
CA VAL A 224 -17.31 -5.63 -13.64
C VAL A 224 -16.24 -5.38 -12.58
N VAL A 225 -15.32 -4.47 -12.90
CA VAL A 225 -14.24 -4.05 -11.99
C VAL A 225 -14.39 -2.57 -11.67
N ALA A 226 -14.32 -2.24 -10.38
CA ALA A 226 -14.23 -0.89 -9.87
C ALA A 226 -12.76 -0.49 -9.74
N TYR A 227 -12.37 0.64 -10.31
CA TYR A 227 -11.01 1.19 -10.33
C TYR A 227 -10.96 2.49 -9.57
N ALA A 228 -10.10 2.57 -8.55
CA ALA A 228 -9.83 3.81 -7.82
C ALA A 228 -8.59 4.51 -8.40
N TYR A 229 -8.75 5.76 -8.77
CA TYR A 229 -7.68 6.65 -9.21
C TYR A 229 -7.51 7.80 -8.22
N LYS A 230 -6.32 8.37 -8.12
CA LYS A 230 -6.19 9.71 -7.56
C LYS A 230 -6.98 10.68 -8.46
N LYS A 231 -7.67 11.62 -7.85
CA LYS A 231 -8.59 12.52 -8.56
C LYS A 231 -7.92 13.26 -9.72
N GLY A 232 -8.47 13.06 -10.92
CA GLY A 232 -8.01 13.69 -12.17
C GLY A 232 -6.84 12.97 -12.84
N GLU A 233 -6.51 11.73 -12.41
CA GLU A 233 -5.44 10.93 -13.01
C GLU A 233 -5.95 9.86 -13.98
N PHE A 234 -7.25 9.62 -14.05
CA PHE A 234 -7.80 8.73 -15.07
C PHE A 234 -7.68 9.36 -16.46
N GLU A 235 -7.17 8.60 -17.41
CA GLU A 235 -7.11 8.96 -18.82
C GLU A 235 -7.86 7.92 -19.66
N GLU A 236 -8.69 8.36 -20.60
CA GLU A 236 -9.45 7.48 -21.50
C GLU A 236 -8.55 6.52 -22.31
N SER A 237 -7.30 6.88 -22.55
CA SER A 237 -6.30 6.02 -23.19
C SER A 237 -6.02 4.72 -22.44
N GLU A 238 -6.30 4.67 -21.14
CA GLU A 238 -6.10 3.47 -20.31
C GLU A 238 -7.14 2.38 -20.52
N THR A 239 -8.23 2.67 -21.23
CA THR A 239 -9.18 1.65 -21.68
C THR A 239 -8.59 0.73 -22.74
N SER A 240 -7.47 1.13 -23.36
CA SER A 240 -6.69 0.31 -24.28
C SER A 240 -5.54 -0.36 -23.56
N THR A 241 -5.25 -1.60 -23.91
CA THR A 241 -4.10 -2.33 -23.37
C THR A 241 -2.79 -1.62 -23.68
N ASN A 242 -1.91 -1.49 -22.71
CA ASN A 242 -0.55 -1.03 -22.92
C ASN A 242 0.31 -2.10 -23.63
N SER A 243 1.61 -1.86 -23.82
CA SER A 243 2.52 -2.81 -24.48
C SER A 243 2.69 -4.15 -23.75
N GLU A 244 2.31 -4.21 -22.47
CA GLU A 244 2.34 -5.42 -21.64
C GLU A 244 0.98 -6.15 -21.60
N GLY A 245 -0.04 -5.62 -22.27
CA GLY A 245 -1.38 -6.20 -22.26
C GLY A 245 -2.26 -5.78 -21.09
N VAL A 246 -1.87 -4.75 -20.33
CA VAL A 246 -2.56 -4.26 -19.13
C VAL A 246 -3.42 -3.04 -19.45
N ASN A 247 -4.69 -3.05 -19.06
CA ASN A 247 -5.59 -1.91 -19.04
C ASN A 247 -5.55 -1.26 -17.65
N PHE A 248 -5.93 0.01 -17.54
CA PHE A 248 -6.06 0.73 -16.28
C PHE A 248 -4.80 0.64 -15.39
N SER A 249 -3.63 0.74 -16.03
CA SER A 249 -2.34 0.55 -15.36
C SER A 249 -2.03 1.58 -14.27
N ASN A 250 -2.63 2.79 -14.36
CA ASN A 250 -2.44 3.87 -13.39
C ASN A 250 -3.48 3.86 -12.26
N ALA A 251 -4.47 2.95 -12.30
CA ALA A 251 -5.38 2.79 -11.16
C ALA A 251 -4.59 2.48 -9.89
N VAL A 252 -4.89 3.17 -8.79
CA VAL A 252 -4.21 2.95 -7.50
C VAL A 252 -4.51 1.56 -6.96
N SER A 253 -5.78 1.14 -7.05
CA SER A 253 -6.23 -0.20 -6.67
C SER A 253 -7.55 -0.50 -7.36
N SER A 254 -7.98 -1.75 -7.31
CA SER A 254 -9.23 -2.18 -7.94
C SER A 254 -9.93 -3.28 -7.13
N SER A 255 -11.21 -3.49 -7.44
CA SER A 255 -12.00 -4.57 -6.86
C SER A 255 -13.05 -5.07 -7.85
N ALA A 256 -13.23 -6.38 -7.95
CA ALA A 256 -14.34 -6.94 -8.70
C ALA A 256 -15.66 -6.62 -7.99
N VAL A 257 -16.66 -6.20 -8.76
CA VAL A 257 -18.05 -6.07 -8.29
C VAL A 257 -18.69 -7.44 -8.26
N SER A 258 -19.17 -7.87 -7.10
CA SER A 258 -19.83 -9.17 -6.96
C SER A 258 -21.08 -9.24 -7.82
N GLY A 259 -21.13 -10.20 -8.75
CA GLY A 259 -22.30 -10.40 -9.61
C GLY A 259 -23.56 -10.85 -8.87
N SER A 260 -23.45 -11.37 -7.64
CA SER A 260 -24.57 -11.89 -6.86
C SER A 260 -25.25 -10.85 -5.97
N ASN A 261 -24.51 -9.89 -5.42
CA ASN A 261 -25.01 -8.89 -4.48
C ASN A 261 -24.54 -7.47 -4.78
N GLY A 262 -23.71 -7.26 -5.82
CA GLY A 262 -23.23 -5.96 -6.23
C GLY A 262 -22.18 -5.33 -5.31
N GLU A 263 -21.71 -6.04 -4.30
CA GLU A 263 -20.73 -5.52 -3.34
C GLU A 263 -19.32 -5.48 -3.93
N PHE A 264 -18.57 -4.46 -3.56
CA PHE A 264 -17.13 -4.35 -3.81
C PHE A 264 -16.45 -3.60 -2.66
N GLU A 265 -15.17 -3.88 -2.46
CA GLU A 265 -14.35 -3.26 -1.43
C GLU A 265 -12.95 -2.97 -1.99
N ILE A 266 -12.50 -1.71 -1.91
CA ILE A 266 -11.16 -1.30 -2.27
C ILE A 266 -10.44 -0.88 -0.99
N HIS A 267 -9.46 -1.66 -0.59
CA HIS A 267 -8.73 -1.50 0.66
C HIS A 267 -7.41 -0.76 0.46
N PHE A 268 -6.84 -0.34 1.56
CA PHE A 268 -5.50 0.24 1.64
C PHE A 268 -5.30 1.48 0.75
N LEU A 269 -6.34 2.29 0.54
CA LEU A 269 -6.21 3.57 -0.13
C LEU A 269 -5.62 4.61 0.83
N GLU A 270 -4.47 5.17 0.51
CA GLU A 270 -3.89 6.25 1.30
C GLU A 270 -4.81 7.47 1.36
N GLU A 271 -4.69 8.28 2.42
CA GLU A 271 -5.46 9.51 2.54
C GLU A 271 -5.30 10.41 1.31
N GLY A 272 -6.40 10.98 0.82
CA GLY A 272 -6.40 11.82 -0.37
C GLY A 272 -7.72 11.86 -1.12
N ASP A 273 -7.72 12.61 -2.23
CA ASP A 273 -8.87 12.71 -3.11
C ASP A 273 -8.79 11.67 -4.23
N TYR A 274 -9.91 10.99 -4.47
CA TYR A 274 -10.04 9.89 -5.43
C TYR A 274 -11.21 10.10 -6.37
N GLU A 275 -11.15 9.41 -7.49
CA GLU A 275 -12.27 9.18 -8.42
C GLU A 275 -12.42 7.68 -8.66
N LEU A 276 -13.64 7.24 -8.96
CA LEU A 276 -13.98 5.85 -9.15
C LEU A 276 -14.56 5.63 -10.54
N HIS A 277 -14.02 4.65 -11.25
CA HIS A 277 -14.44 4.25 -12.58
C HIS A 277 -14.82 2.78 -12.60
N PHE A 278 -15.73 2.40 -13.48
CA PHE A 278 -16.17 1.01 -13.63
C PHE A 278 -15.93 0.56 -15.07
N ALA A 279 -15.43 -0.65 -15.22
CA ALA A 279 -15.23 -1.26 -16.53
C ALA A 279 -15.86 -2.65 -16.55
N SER A 280 -16.47 -2.99 -17.68
CA SER A 280 -17.05 -4.29 -17.97
C SER A 280 -16.12 -5.12 -18.81
N TYR A 281 -16.08 -6.40 -18.54
CA TYR A 281 -15.26 -7.39 -19.21
C TYR A 281 -16.09 -8.61 -19.58
N SER A 282 -15.78 -9.24 -20.71
CA SER A 282 -16.42 -10.46 -21.19
C SER A 282 -15.40 -11.40 -21.82
N ASP A 283 -15.60 -12.70 -21.67
CA ASP A 283 -14.88 -13.75 -22.44
C ASP A 283 -15.66 -14.07 -23.71
N GLU A 284 -15.60 -13.18 -24.73
CA GLU A 284 -16.40 -13.30 -25.96
C GLU A 284 -16.04 -14.51 -26.81
N ASN A 285 -14.78 -14.94 -26.77
CA ASN A 285 -14.27 -16.04 -27.60
C ASN A 285 -14.16 -17.38 -26.85
N SER A 286 -14.46 -17.39 -25.53
CA SER A 286 -14.41 -18.56 -24.66
C SER A 286 -13.01 -19.20 -24.56
N ASP A 287 -11.95 -18.34 -24.59
CA ASP A 287 -10.57 -18.78 -24.40
C ASP A 287 -10.09 -18.70 -22.94
N GLY A 288 -10.98 -18.24 -22.04
CA GLY A 288 -10.71 -18.08 -20.62
C GLY A 288 -10.05 -16.75 -20.24
N LYS A 289 -9.93 -15.84 -21.20
CA LYS A 289 -9.44 -14.50 -20.99
C LYS A 289 -10.58 -13.48 -21.03
N LEU A 290 -10.56 -12.54 -20.10
CA LEU A 290 -11.52 -11.43 -20.10
C LEU A 290 -10.99 -10.28 -20.97
N GLU A 291 -11.74 -9.93 -22.01
CA GLU A 291 -11.50 -8.75 -22.80
C GLU A 291 -12.33 -7.56 -22.29
N PHE A 292 -11.75 -6.36 -22.36
CA PHE A 292 -12.44 -5.12 -22.04
C PHE A 292 -13.61 -4.88 -23.00
N SER A 293 -14.84 -4.82 -22.46
CA SER A 293 -16.07 -4.62 -23.22
C SER A 293 -16.51 -3.16 -23.28
N GLY A 294 -16.18 -2.37 -22.27
CA GLY A 294 -16.49 -0.94 -22.22
C GLY A 294 -16.46 -0.36 -20.80
N MET A 295 -16.45 0.96 -20.74
CA MET A 295 -16.67 1.69 -19.48
C MET A 295 -18.14 1.61 -19.09
N VAL A 296 -18.41 1.43 -17.80
CA VAL A 296 -19.76 1.42 -17.26
C VAL A 296 -20.10 2.80 -16.70
N GLU A 297 -21.19 3.38 -17.19
CA GLU A 297 -21.72 4.62 -16.63
C GLU A 297 -22.43 4.33 -15.32
N ALA A 298 -22.10 5.09 -14.28
CA ALA A 298 -22.57 4.85 -12.93
C ALA A 298 -23.04 6.16 -12.26
N ASP A 299 -24.19 6.08 -11.61
CA ASP A 299 -24.73 7.14 -10.77
C ASP A 299 -24.69 6.74 -9.30
N THR A 300 -24.63 7.72 -8.39
CA THR A 300 -24.74 7.47 -6.95
C THR A 300 -26.09 7.95 -6.41
N ALA A 301 -26.68 7.15 -5.53
CA ALA A 301 -27.81 7.57 -4.72
C ALA A 301 -27.40 8.44 -3.51
N SER A 302 -26.11 8.49 -3.20
CA SER A 302 -25.51 9.28 -2.13
C SER A 302 -25.17 10.70 -2.60
N SER A 303 -24.82 11.58 -1.66
CA SER A 303 -24.30 12.92 -1.97
C SER A 303 -22.81 12.90 -2.38
N ILE A 304 -22.22 11.73 -2.49
CA ILE A 304 -20.80 11.53 -2.85
C ILE A 304 -20.72 11.49 -4.37
N ASP A 305 -19.83 12.30 -4.94
CA ASP A 305 -19.55 12.32 -6.38
C ASP A 305 -18.46 11.32 -6.72
N LEU A 306 -18.71 10.38 -7.65
CA LEU A 306 -17.72 9.40 -8.10
C LEU A 306 -16.52 10.05 -8.80
N SER A 307 -16.69 11.25 -9.35
CA SER A 307 -15.62 12.04 -9.97
C SER A 307 -14.71 12.76 -8.97
N GLY A 308 -15.01 12.66 -7.66
CA GLY A 308 -14.17 13.27 -6.63
C GLY A 308 -14.71 13.12 -5.22
N PHE A 309 -14.11 12.25 -4.44
CA PHE A 309 -14.39 12.06 -3.01
C PHE A 309 -13.09 11.92 -2.23
N THR A 310 -13.14 12.18 -0.93
CA THR A 310 -11.95 12.12 -0.06
C THR A 310 -11.97 10.83 0.75
N VAL A 311 -10.84 10.15 0.79
CA VAL A 311 -10.55 9.06 1.71
C VAL A 311 -9.66 9.60 2.81
N GLU A 312 -10.05 9.43 4.07
CA GLU A 312 -9.26 9.80 5.24
C GLU A 312 -8.65 8.54 5.86
N ALA A 313 -7.53 8.71 6.58
CA ALA A 313 -6.90 7.60 7.30
C ALA A 313 -7.87 6.96 8.30
N ASN A 314 -7.87 5.63 8.36
CA ASN A 314 -8.75 4.83 9.23
C ASN A 314 -10.26 5.11 9.03
N SER A 315 -10.66 5.54 7.84
CA SER A 315 -12.05 5.81 7.49
C SER A 315 -12.59 4.83 6.46
N GLU A 316 -13.91 4.77 6.37
CA GLU A 316 -14.63 4.03 5.34
C GLU A 316 -15.53 4.98 4.58
N VAL A 317 -15.41 4.98 3.24
CA VAL A 317 -16.33 5.67 2.32
C VAL A 317 -17.28 4.62 1.78
N ASN A 318 -18.57 4.77 2.10
CA ASN A 318 -19.62 3.84 1.67
C ASN A 318 -20.45 4.44 0.54
N LEU A 319 -20.56 3.71 -0.58
CA LEU A 319 -21.20 4.14 -1.82
C LEU A 319 -22.41 3.25 -2.16
N GLN A 320 -23.52 3.91 -2.52
CA GLN A 320 -24.68 3.24 -3.12
C GLN A 320 -24.75 3.64 -4.59
N ILE A 321 -24.60 2.67 -5.49
CA ILE A 321 -24.34 2.89 -6.91
C ILE A 321 -25.44 2.23 -7.74
N SER A 322 -25.78 2.86 -8.87
CA SER A 322 -26.62 2.30 -9.91
C SER A 322 -25.89 2.43 -11.26
N PHE A 323 -25.75 1.34 -11.99
CA PHE A 323 -25.27 1.37 -13.36
C PHE A 323 -26.37 1.84 -14.32
N THR A 324 -26.03 2.66 -15.30
CA THR A 324 -26.96 3.21 -16.29
C THR A 324 -26.72 2.66 -17.69
N GLY A 325 -25.68 1.89 -17.89
CA GLY A 325 -25.31 1.23 -19.15
C GLY A 325 -23.83 1.33 -19.47
N LEU A 326 -23.45 0.82 -20.63
CA LEU A 326 -22.10 1.02 -21.16
C LEU A 326 -22.00 2.39 -21.81
N LEU A 327 -20.91 3.11 -21.54
CA LEU A 327 -20.53 4.27 -22.33
C LEU A 327 -20.23 3.78 -23.74
N GLY A 328 -20.98 4.26 -24.74
CA GLY A 328 -20.75 3.93 -26.15
C GLY A 328 -19.34 4.35 -26.54
N LEU A 329 -18.54 3.38 -27.02
CA LEU A 329 -17.24 3.58 -27.64
C LEU A 329 -17.37 4.30 -28.97
#